data_c39efd2a0030deb5837cc8ce3ed86a37
#
_entry.id   c39efd2a0030deb5837cc8ce3ed86a37
#
_cell.length_a   1.000
_cell.length_b   1.000
_cell.length_c   1.000
_cell.angle_alpha   90.00
_cell.angle_beta   90.00
_cell.angle_gamma   90.00
#
_symmetry.space_group_name_H-M   'P 1'
#
loop_
_entity.id
_entity.type
_entity.pdbx_description
1 polymer ?
#
loop_
_entity_poly.entity_id
_entity_poly.type
_entity_poly.pdbx_seq_one_letter_code
_entity_poly.pdbx_strand_id
1 'polypeptide(L)'
;VTKQNRADGKQRLIVRLSLDEQGEIDWLLWSDASARIVARGQGTVESVRAALASYSAVGPALVLAPTTGIVFHQLNLSRRARRRQAQVIPFMLEDKFAADIEQLHFAVLAWRGEEASVAVVAKALMRQWTAQCAALGVGVARLVPDALALPLHNEGWSALRERDVWLFRQSRCRGMAAETSWLPTLLNACAPLPPICCYSDPPDCGMGWRHQPVADVLTLAATSGDVPAADLRQGEFAASTPWRQGRGAWRRIALALACYLGLLATDAAWTHYQRYQQANYWRQESVRVYRQLFPAEKRVVNPRVQMQQHLQRLAAESRASPLAQQLAQLQQLMTRNAGVALQTLAYDGSRGEWRLDLRAADYQGLEQLQRQAAAAYQVTPGDMRQNNGGVEGRLVLRIKQ
;
A
#
# COMPACT_ATOMS: atom_id res chain seq x y z
N VAL A 1 30.83 9.45 -35.74
CA VAL A 1 29.91 10.43 -35.15
C VAL A 1 29.26 9.94 -33.83
N THR A 2 29.60 8.72 -33.33
CA THR A 2 28.79 8.04 -32.28
C THR A 2 29.40 8.06 -30.86
N LYS A 3 30.48 8.77 -30.58
CA LYS A 3 31.15 8.78 -29.25
C LYS A 3 31.11 10.09 -28.48
N GLN A 4 30.55 11.17 -29.03
CA GLN A 4 30.53 12.49 -28.39
C GLN A 4 29.32 12.71 -27.49
N ASN A 5 28.27 11.85 -27.57
CA ASN A 5 26.99 12.02 -26.91
C ASN A 5 26.89 11.46 -25.47
N ARG A 6 27.97 10.92 -24.87
CA ARG A 6 27.97 10.38 -23.50
C ARG A 6 28.58 11.28 -22.43
N ALA A 7 29.20 12.40 -22.85
CA ALA A 7 29.85 13.34 -21.93
C ALA A 7 29.03 14.59 -21.62
N ASP A 8 27.97 14.89 -22.41
CA ASP A 8 27.10 16.03 -22.14
C ASP A 8 26.10 15.65 -21.01
N GLY A 9 26.31 16.28 -19.86
CA GLY A 9 25.44 16.21 -18.71
C GLY A 9 24.00 16.59 -19.09
N LYS A 10 23.09 16.55 -18.14
CA LYS A 10 21.66 16.78 -18.27
C LYS A 10 21.33 17.95 -19.22
N GLN A 11 20.79 17.62 -20.41
CA GLN A 11 20.30 18.61 -21.37
C GLN A 11 18.86 18.96 -21.06
N ARG A 12 18.52 20.26 -21.16
CA ARG A 12 17.17 20.79 -20.98
C ARG A 12 16.64 21.32 -22.30
N LEU A 13 15.45 20.85 -22.70
CA LEU A 13 14.70 21.39 -23.81
C LEU A 13 13.74 22.46 -23.30
N ILE A 14 13.79 23.64 -23.94
CA ILE A 14 12.87 24.74 -23.69
C ILE A 14 12.17 25.04 -25.01
N VAL A 15 10.85 25.12 -24.99
CA VAL A 15 10.02 25.36 -26.17
C VAL A 15 9.07 26.51 -25.85
N ARG A 16 8.95 27.47 -26.74
CA ARG A 16 7.93 28.55 -26.67
C ARG A 16 6.88 28.28 -27.71
N LEU A 17 5.63 28.14 -27.27
CA LEU A 17 4.47 27.90 -28.15
C LEU A 17 4.01 29.19 -28.85
N SER A 18 3.20 29.02 -29.88
CA SER A 18 2.52 30.11 -30.55
C SER A 18 1.11 30.33 -30.03
N LEU A 19 0.61 31.60 -30.14
CA LEU A 19 -0.81 31.91 -29.98
C LEU A 19 -1.64 31.37 -31.14
N ASP A 20 -1.08 31.40 -32.34
CA ASP A 20 -1.74 30.87 -33.53
C ASP A 20 -1.52 29.38 -33.68
N GLU A 21 -2.55 28.66 -34.15
CA GLU A 21 -2.50 27.22 -34.31
C GLU A 21 -1.41 26.79 -35.28
N GLN A 22 -1.19 27.57 -36.35
CA GLN A 22 -0.16 27.33 -37.37
C GLN A 22 1.07 28.23 -37.17
N GLY A 23 1.15 28.94 -36.05
CA GLY A 23 2.24 29.85 -35.74
C GLY A 23 3.55 29.12 -35.46
N GLU A 24 4.65 29.84 -35.62
CA GLU A 24 5.99 29.31 -35.40
C GLU A 24 6.27 29.08 -33.93
N ILE A 25 6.94 27.95 -33.66
CA ILE A 25 7.41 27.52 -32.35
C ILE A 25 8.89 27.75 -32.29
N ASP A 26 9.33 28.41 -31.22
CA ASP A 26 10.76 28.62 -30.93
C ASP A 26 11.23 27.53 -29.95
N TRP A 27 12.43 26.99 -30.17
CA TRP A 27 12.99 25.99 -29.25
C TRP A 27 14.48 26.17 -29.04
N LEU A 28 14.95 25.74 -27.88
CA LEU A 28 16.34 25.80 -27.45
C LEU A 28 16.71 24.56 -26.65
N LEU A 29 17.82 23.93 -27.02
CA LEU A 29 18.44 22.83 -26.27
C LEU A 29 19.65 23.38 -25.51
N TRP A 30 19.59 23.33 -24.19
CA TRP A 30 20.61 23.86 -23.28
C TRP A 30 21.34 22.73 -22.59
N SER A 31 22.66 22.85 -22.48
CA SER A 31 23.51 21.95 -21.69
C SER A 31 23.85 22.58 -20.36
N ASP A 32 23.37 21.96 -19.26
CA ASP A 32 23.67 22.43 -17.90
C ASP A 32 25.15 22.25 -17.54
N ALA A 33 25.80 21.21 -18.10
CA ALA A 33 27.21 20.88 -17.81
C ALA A 33 28.18 21.91 -18.40
N SER A 34 27.90 22.40 -19.62
CA SER A 34 28.76 23.34 -20.32
C SER A 34 28.23 24.79 -20.27
N ALA A 35 27.07 25.04 -19.67
CA ALA A 35 26.39 26.30 -19.61
C ALA A 35 26.25 27.01 -20.96
N ARG A 36 25.90 26.25 -22.01
CA ARG A 36 25.84 26.75 -23.40
C ARG A 36 24.63 26.21 -24.16
N ILE A 37 24.25 26.93 -25.19
CA ILE A 37 23.27 26.51 -26.19
C ILE A 37 23.91 25.36 -27.03
N VAL A 38 23.23 24.21 -27.03
CA VAL A 38 23.62 23.05 -27.87
C VAL A 38 23.01 23.21 -29.27
N ALA A 39 21.75 23.59 -29.33
CA ALA A 39 21.01 23.82 -30.55
C ALA A 39 19.82 24.76 -30.28
N ARG A 40 19.41 25.47 -31.33
CA ARG A 40 18.20 26.32 -31.31
C ARG A 40 17.58 26.34 -32.69
N GLY A 41 16.31 26.62 -32.74
CA GLY A 41 15.59 26.75 -34.01
C GLY A 41 14.18 27.31 -33.81
N GLN A 42 13.54 27.55 -34.95
CA GLN A 42 12.22 28.09 -35.07
C GLN A 42 11.53 27.42 -36.25
N GLY A 43 10.22 27.22 -36.20
CA GLY A 43 9.45 26.68 -37.30
C GLY A 43 8.08 26.14 -36.90
N THR A 44 7.45 25.48 -37.84
CA THR A 44 6.17 24.80 -37.58
C THR A 44 6.34 23.60 -36.65
N VAL A 45 5.27 23.14 -36.01
CA VAL A 45 5.28 21.97 -35.11
C VAL A 45 5.96 20.76 -35.74
N GLU A 46 5.69 20.50 -37.05
CA GLU A 46 6.25 19.35 -37.77
C GLU A 46 7.75 19.50 -38.03
N SER A 47 8.22 20.70 -38.42
CA SER A 47 9.61 20.98 -38.63
C SER A 47 10.42 20.90 -37.34
N VAL A 48 9.88 21.41 -36.25
CA VAL A 48 10.48 21.34 -34.91
C VAL A 48 10.53 19.89 -34.42
N ARG A 49 9.46 19.11 -34.61
CA ARG A 49 9.46 17.67 -34.28
C ARG A 49 10.54 16.92 -35.06
N ALA A 50 10.67 17.19 -36.36
CA ALA A 50 11.70 16.54 -37.19
C ALA A 50 13.11 16.93 -36.72
N ALA A 51 13.35 18.21 -36.39
CA ALA A 51 14.61 18.68 -35.85
C ALA A 51 14.94 18.01 -34.50
N LEU A 52 13.96 17.94 -33.58
CA LEU A 52 14.16 17.33 -32.26
C LEU A 52 14.38 15.81 -32.32
N ALA A 53 13.88 15.12 -33.33
CA ALA A 53 14.12 13.69 -33.53
C ALA A 53 15.59 13.31 -33.71
N SER A 54 16.44 14.28 -34.16
CA SER A 54 17.87 14.07 -34.29
C SER A 54 18.65 14.07 -32.96
N TYR A 55 18.00 14.54 -31.86
CA TYR A 55 18.61 14.60 -30.54
C TYR A 55 18.09 13.44 -29.68
N SER A 56 18.92 12.42 -29.48
CA SER A 56 18.59 11.29 -28.61
C SER A 56 18.73 11.68 -27.11
N ALA A 57 17.77 11.31 -26.28
CA ALA A 57 17.78 11.52 -24.84
C ALA A 57 17.47 12.94 -24.34
N VAL A 58 16.63 13.68 -25.04
CA VAL A 58 16.08 14.93 -24.53
C VAL A 58 15.09 14.62 -23.39
N GLY A 59 15.33 15.20 -22.22
CA GLY A 59 14.41 15.09 -21.08
C GLY A 59 13.08 15.82 -21.33
N PRO A 60 12.14 15.76 -20.41
CA PRO A 60 10.88 16.49 -20.54
C PRO A 60 11.12 18.02 -20.69
N ALA A 61 10.45 18.62 -21.66
CA ALA A 61 10.63 20.03 -22.03
C ALA A 61 9.98 20.96 -21.00
N LEU A 62 10.63 22.10 -20.74
CA LEU A 62 9.98 23.29 -20.19
C LEU A 62 9.28 24.01 -21.34
N VAL A 63 7.97 24.10 -21.28
CA VAL A 63 7.18 24.74 -22.32
C VAL A 63 6.71 26.11 -21.84
N LEU A 64 6.95 27.12 -22.66
CA LEU A 64 6.53 28.49 -22.40
C LEU A 64 5.27 28.81 -23.22
N ALA A 65 4.20 29.20 -22.52
CA ALA A 65 2.97 29.65 -23.14
C ALA A 65 2.99 31.18 -23.32
N PRO A 66 2.53 31.72 -24.45
CA PRO A 66 2.46 33.18 -24.67
C PRO A 66 1.62 33.86 -23.62
N THR A 67 2.20 34.81 -22.88
CA THR A 67 1.53 35.59 -21.82
C THR A 67 0.41 36.48 -22.34
N THR A 68 0.41 36.83 -23.62
CA THR A 68 -0.68 37.61 -24.25
C THR A 68 -2.06 36.93 -24.15
N GLY A 69 -2.12 35.62 -24.03
CA GLY A 69 -3.34 34.84 -23.80
C GLY A 69 -3.65 34.55 -22.31
N ILE A 70 -2.92 35.18 -21.37
CA ILE A 70 -2.97 34.84 -19.95
C ILE A 70 -3.22 36.10 -19.10
N VAL A 71 -4.19 36.02 -18.21
CA VAL A 71 -4.48 37.10 -17.24
C VAL A 71 -4.10 36.58 -15.83
N PHE A 72 -3.38 37.43 -15.09
CA PHE A 72 -2.94 37.10 -13.73
C PHE A 72 -3.80 37.82 -12.69
N HIS A 73 -4.25 37.05 -11.69
CA HIS A 73 -4.98 37.56 -10.54
C HIS A 73 -4.38 37.14 -9.23
N GLN A 74 -4.57 37.94 -8.20
CA GLN A 74 -4.26 37.62 -6.82
C GLN A 74 -5.57 37.58 -6.02
N LEU A 75 -5.79 36.51 -5.29
CA LEU A 75 -7.01 36.27 -4.51
C LEU A 75 -6.64 35.90 -3.09
N ASN A 76 -7.36 36.44 -2.12
CA ASN A 76 -7.25 36.01 -0.74
C ASN A 76 -8.30 34.94 -0.45
N LEU A 77 -7.85 33.74 -0.15
CA LEU A 77 -8.68 32.56 0.15
C LEU A 77 -8.37 32.00 1.54
N SER A 78 -9.41 31.86 2.34
CA SER A 78 -9.26 31.16 3.62
C SER A 78 -8.79 29.70 3.43
N ARG A 79 -8.21 29.10 4.46
CA ARG A 79 -7.78 27.69 4.44
C ARG A 79 -8.91 26.72 4.06
N ARG A 80 -10.15 27.05 4.38
CA ARG A 80 -11.35 26.27 4.03
C ARG A 80 -11.65 26.37 2.52
N ALA A 81 -11.60 27.57 1.97
CA ALA A 81 -11.80 27.84 0.54
C ALA A 81 -10.71 27.18 -0.33
N ARG A 82 -9.47 27.12 0.16
CA ARG A 82 -8.36 26.45 -0.53
C ARG A 82 -8.64 24.96 -0.83
N ARG A 83 -9.36 24.25 0.04
CA ARG A 83 -9.75 22.84 -0.22
C ARG A 83 -10.76 22.69 -1.35
N ARG A 84 -11.49 23.76 -1.68
CA ARG A 84 -12.50 23.83 -2.75
C ARG A 84 -12.12 24.84 -3.82
N GLN A 85 -10.82 25.09 -4.01
CA GLN A 85 -10.31 26.14 -4.92
C GLN A 85 -10.87 26.03 -6.34
N ALA A 86 -11.03 24.81 -6.86
CA ALA A 86 -11.56 24.57 -8.20
C ALA A 86 -13.00 25.11 -8.41
N GLN A 87 -13.77 25.24 -7.34
CA GLN A 87 -15.13 25.80 -7.36
C GLN A 87 -15.15 27.28 -6.97
N VAL A 88 -14.35 27.66 -5.98
CA VAL A 88 -14.37 28.99 -5.38
C VAL A 88 -13.69 30.04 -6.27
N ILE A 89 -12.55 29.72 -6.89
CA ILE A 89 -11.78 30.65 -7.71
C ILE A 89 -12.57 31.14 -8.92
N PRO A 90 -13.21 30.30 -9.75
CA PRO A 90 -14.03 30.73 -10.86
C PRO A 90 -15.12 31.73 -10.42
N PHE A 91 -15.86 31.39 -9.37
CA PHE A 91 -16.93 32.21 -8.84
C PHE A 91 -16.46 33.60 -8.35
N MET A 92 -15.29 33.64 -7.67
CA MET A 92 -14.72 34.92 -7.20
C MET A 92 -14.21 35.81 -8.33
N LEU A 93 -13.94 35.26 -9.49
CA LEU A 93 -13.43 35.98 -10.65
C LEU A 93 -14.49 36.22 -11.75
N GLU A 94 -15.72 35.74 -11.57
CA GLU A 94 -16.79 35.83 -12.55
C GLU A 94 -17.00 37.26 -13.03
N ASP A 95 -17.12 38.23 -12.11
CA ASP A 95 -17.33 39.67 -12.43
C ASP A 95 -16.11 40.36 -13.08
N LYS A 96 -14.97 39.67 -13.19
CA LYS A 96 -13.74 40.25 -13.76
C LYS A 96 -13.56 39.91 -15.25
N PHE A 97 -14.37 39.04 -15.78
CA PHE A 97 -14.27 38.57 -17.16
C PHE A 97 -15.59 38.77 -17.90
N ALA A 98 -15.50 39.20 -19.16
CA ALA A 98 -16.65 39.26 -20.04
C ALA A 98 -17.01 37.88 -20.63
N ALA A 99 -16.09 36.96 -20.61
CA ALA A 99 -16.29 35.59 -21.08
C ALA A 99 -16.91 34.72 -19.97
N ASP A 100 -17.70 33.73 -20.38
CA ASP A 100 -18.27 32.74 -19.49
C ASP A 100 -17.16 31.98 -18.76
N ILE A 101 -17.28 31.87 -17.44
CA ILE A 101 -16.33 31.16 -16.57
C ILE A 101 -16.15 29.71 -16.97
N GLU A 102 -17.15 29.07 -17.56
CA GLU A 102 -17.07 27.71 -18.07
C GLU A 102 -16.10 27.56 -19.26
N GLN A 103 -15.84 28.67 -19.99
CA GLN A 103 -14.88 28.71 -21.08
C GLN A 103 -13.47 29.08 -20.63
N LEU A 104 -13.29 29.38 -19.34
CA LEU A 104 -12.02 29.76 -18.77
C LEU A 104 -11.39 28.62 -17.96
N HIS A 105 -10.09 28.54 -18.05
CA HIS A 105 -9.25 27.65 -17.24
C HIS A 105 -8.54 28.47 -16.16
N PHE A 106 -8.62 28.03 -14.92
CA PHE A 106 -8.03 28.69 -13.75
C PHE A 106 -6.90 27.82 -13.20
N ALA A 107 -5.67 28.28 -13.29
CA ALA A 107 -4.50 27.60 -12.78
C ALA A 107 -3.90 28.37 -11.58
N VAL A 108 -3.77 27.70 -10.44
CA VAL A 108 -3.11 28.29 -9.27
C VAL A 108 -1.60 28.11 -9.41
N LEU A 109 -0.88 29.20 -9.60
CA LEU A 109 0.56 29.19 -9.81
C LEU A 109 1.35 29.08 -8.50
N ALA A 110 0.87 29.74 -7.44
CA ALA A 110 1.51 29.69 -6.13
C ALA A 110 0.54 30.09 -5.01
N TRP A 111 0.92 29.71 -3.79
CA TRP A 111 0.29 30.12 -2.55
C TRP A 111 1.29 30.85 -1.66
N ARG A 112 0.89 31.99 -1.11
CA ARG A 112 1.63 32.71 -0.08
C ARG A 112 0.70 33.00 1.11
N GLY A 113 0.72 32.10 2.08
CA GLY A 113 -0.28 32.14 3.16
C GLY A 113 -1.69 31.87 2.65
N GLU A 114 -2.57 32.87 2.76
CA GLU A 114 -3.95 32.87 2.25
C GLU A 114 -4.07 33.48 0.84
N GLU A 115 -2.99 34.05 0.33
CA GLU A 115 -2.96 34.66 -1.01
C GLU A 115 -2.65 33.58 -2.07
N ALA A 116 -3.53 33.50 -3.08
CA ALA A 116 -3.38 32.64 -4.25
C ALA A 116 -3.02 33.51 -5.47
N SER A 117 -1.93 33.19 -6.17
CA SER A 117 -1.63 33.71 -7.50
C SER A 117 -2.27 32.79 -8.53
N VAL A 118 -3.18 33.33 -9.33
CA VAL A 118 -3.98 32.57 -10.30
C VAL A 118 -3.69 33.07 -11.70
N ALA A 119 -3.46 32.17 -12.65
CA ALA A 119 -3.49 32.47 -14.08
C ALA A 119 -4.82 32.03 -14.67
N VAL A 120 -5.41 32.86 -15.46
CA VAL A 120 -6.66 32.62 -16.18
C VAL A 120 -6.39 32.60 -17.68
N VAL A 121 -6.82 31.52 -18.34
CA VAL A 121 -6.59 31.28 -19.76
C VAL A 121 -7.88 30.78 -20.39
N ALA A 122 -8.18 31.18 -21.63
CA ALA A 122 -9.28 30.55 -22.37
C ALA A 122 -9.03 29.05 -22.58
N LYS A 123 -10.03 28.22 -22.31
CA LYS A 123 -9.92 26.76 -22.52
C LYS A 123 -9.56 26.38 -23.95
N ALA A 124 -10.01 27.19 -24.92
CA ALA A 124 -9.64 27.02 -26.33
C ALA A 124 -8.12 27.09 -26.53
N LEU A 125 -7.45 28.09 -25.94
CA LEU A 125 -5.99 28.21 -25.99
C LEU A 125 -5.27 27.04 -25.25
N MET A 126 -5.78 26.65 -24.11
CA MET A 126 -5.22 25.50 -23.39
C MET A 126 -5.30 24.21 -24.22
N ARG A 127 -6.42 23.96 -24.90
CA ARG A 127 -6.58 22.82 -25.83
C ARG A 127 -5.58 22.91 -26.97
N GLN A 128 -5.45 24.07 -27.60
CA GLN A 128 -4.50 24.32 -28.68
C GLN A 128 -3.06 24.07 -28.22
N TRP A 129 -2.63 24.66 -27.10
CA TRP A 129 -1.27 24.45 -26.56
C TRP A 129 -1.00 22.99 -26.19
N THR A 130 -2.02 22.33 -25.63
CA THR A 130 -1.90 20.89 -25.31
C THR A 130 -1.77 20.04 -26.58
N ALA A 131 -2.51 20.38 -27.65
CA ALA A 131 -2.40 19.73 -28.95
C ALA A 131 -1.03 19.97 -29.59
N GLN A 132 -0.51 21.22 -29.57
CA GLN A 132 0.84 21.53 -30.04
C GLN A 132 1.91 20.72 -29.29
N CYS A 133 1.82 20.63 -27.97
CA CYS A 133 2.71 19.81 -27.15
C CYS A 133 2.66 18.32 -27.52
N ALA A 134 1.46 17.79 -27.75
CA ALA A 134 1.27 16.40 -28.16
C ALA A 134 1.85 16.14 -29.56
N ALA A 135 1.63 17.05 -30.49
CA ALA A 135 2.15 16.96 -31.86
C ALA A 135 3.67 17.04 -31.96
N LEU A 136 4.32 17.78 -31.07
CA LEU A 136 5.79 17.82 -30.93
C LEU A 136 6.37 16.45 -30.52
N GLY A 137 5.59 15.59 -29.88
CA GLY A 137 6.03 14.26 -29.48
C GLY A 137 7.05 14.23 -28.33
N VAL A 138 7.22 15.35 -27.62
CA VAL A 138 8.14 15.46 -26.47
C VAL A 138 7.38 15.45 -25.17
N GLY A 139 7.97 14.84 -24.14
CA GLY A 139 7.41 14.91 -22.81
C GLY A 139 7.45 16.35 -22.28
N VAL A 140 6.35 16.85 -21.74
CA VAL A 140 6.28 18.20 -21.16
C VAL A 140 6.47 18.11 -19.65
N ALA A 141 7.50 18.76 -19.12
CA ALA A 141 7.74 18.86 -17.69
C ALA A 141 6.74 19.82 -17.04
N ARG A 142 6.63 21.02 -17.61
CA ARG A 142 5.74 22.10 -17.15
C ARG A 142 5.35 22.99 -18.32
N LEU A 143 4.16 23.57 -18.24
CA LEU A 143 3.69 24.64 -19.12
C LEU A 143 3.59 25.93 -18.29
N VAL A 144 4.45 26.90 -18.58
CA VAL A 144 4.63 28.12 -17.79
C VAL A 144 4.42 29.34 -18.67
N PRO A 145 3.77 30.44 -18.20
CA PRO A 145 3.73 31.69 -18.93
C PRO A 145 5.13 32.23 -19.26
N ASP A 146 5.38 32.66 -20.51
CA ASP A 146 6.70 33.08 -20.97
C ASP A 146 7.23 34.32 -20.21
N ALA A 147 6.37 35.24 -19.78
CA ALA A 147 6.78 36.35 -18.94
C ALA A 147 7.39 35.89 -17.60
N LEU A 148 6.98 34.76 -17.06
CA LEU A 148 7.56 34.21 -15.82
C LEU A 148 8.91 33.54 -16.02
N ALA A 149 9.37 33.40 -17.25
CA ALA A 149 10.72 32.89 -17.58
C ALA A 149 11.78 34.01 -17.50
N LEU A 150 11.40 35.30 -17.49
CA LEU A 150 12.33 36.38 -17.27
C LEU A 150 12.96 36.31 -15.86
N PRO A 151 14.17 36.86 -15.65
CA PRO A 151 14.76 36.93 -14.32
C PRO A 151 13.86 37.67 -13.30
N LEU A 152 13.87 37.25 -12.06
CA LEU A 152 13.12 37.88 -10.97
C LEU A 152 13.97 38.92 -10.27
N HIS A 153 13.46 40.14 -10.18
CA HIS A 153 14.04 41.23 -9.39
C HIS A 153 13.20 41.53 -8.17
N ASN A 154 13.82 41.61 -6.99
CA ASN A 154 13.10 41.82 -5.73
C ASN A 154 12.45 43.20 -5.61
N GLU A 155 13.07 44.22 -6.23
CA GLU A 155 12.65 45.65 -6.11
C GLU A 155 12.21 46.26 -7.43
N GLY A 156 11.95 45.42 -8.43
CA GLY A 156 11.62 45.96 -9.76
C GLY A 156 10.98 44.92 -10.67
N TRP A 157 10.73 45.34 -11.89
CA TRP A 157 10.19 44.51 -12.95
C TRP A 157 11.31 44.08 -13.93
N SER A 158 11.15 42.93 -14.54
CA SER A 158 11.91 42.58 -15.73
C SER A 158 11.07 42.85 -16.96
N ALA A 159 11.68 43.39 -18.01
CA ALA A 159 11.06 43.62 -19.30
C ALA A 159 11.90 43.01 -20.43
N LEU A 160 11.20 42.48 -21.41
CA LEU A 160 11.79 41.95 -22.63
C LEU A 160 10.86 42.21 -23.80
N ARG A 161 11.40 42.72 -24.89
CA ARG A 161 10.69 42.79 -26.16
C ARG A 161 10.95 41.52 -26.97
N GLU A 162 9.89 40.82 -27.27
CA GLU A 162 9.94 39.61 -28.10
C GLU A 162 9.08 39.84 -29.34
N ARG A 163 9.71 40.13 -30.50
CA ARG A 163 9.01 40.62 -31.71
C ARG A 163 8.24 41.94 -31.45
N ASP A 164 6.93 41.92 -31.60
CA ASP A 164 6.07 43.11 -31.36
C ASP A 164 5.40 43.12 -29.97
N VAL A 165 5.75 42.21 -29.11
CA VAL A 165 5.17 42.07 -27.77
C VAL A 165 6.20 42.34 -26.70
N TRP A 166 5.84 43.19 -25.75
CA TRP A 166 6.59 43.38 -24.52
C TRP A 166 6.08 42.45 -23.44
N LEU A 167 7.02 41.64 -22.87
CA LEU A 167 6.80 40.78 -21.74
C LEU A 167 7.33 41.44 -20.47
N PHE A 168 6.53 41.46 -19.41
CA PHE A 168 6.95 41.96 -18.11
C PHE A 168 6.77 40.89 -17.04
N ARG A 169 7.79 40.72 -16.22
CA ARG A 169 7.68 39.97 -14.97
C ARG A 169 7.63 40.92 -13.81
N GLN A 170 6.49 40.96 -13.10
CA GLN A 170 6.24 41.87 -11.99
C GLN A 170 6.60 41.24 -10.63
N SER A 171 6.41 39.95 -10.50
CA SER A 171 6.75 39.19 -9.29
C SER A 171 6.98 37.72 -9.61
N ARG A 172 7.14 36.87 -8.58
CA ARG A 172 7.39 35.45 -8.76
C ARG A 172 6.35 34.71 -9.62
N CYS A 173 5.08 35.10 -9.50
CA CYS A 173 3.97 34.46 -10.21
C CYS A 173 3.00 35.49 -10.82
N ARG A 174 3.49 36.66 -11.17
CA ARG A 174 2.73 37.69 -11.84
C ARG A 174 3.54 38.27 -12.98
N GLY A 175 2.92 38.30 -14.15
CA GLY A 175 3.47 38.90 -15.37
C GLY A 175 2.39 39.64 -16.12
N MET A 176 2.76 40.30 -17.18
CA MET A 176 1.85 40.91 -18.16
C MET A 176 2.54 40.93 -19.51
N ALA A 177 1.76 41.06 -20.57
CA ALA A 177 2.24 41.26 -21.92
C ALA A 177 1.42 42.36 -22.60
N ALA A 178 2.07 43.11 -23.45
CA ALA A 178 1.43 44.15 -24.27
C ALA A 178 2.08 44.27 -25.63
N GLU A 179 1.33 44.51 -26.65
CA GLU A 179 1.86 44.94 -27.94
C GLU A 179 2.59 46.27 -27.82
N THR A 180 3.60 46.47 -28.66
CA THR A 180 4.43 47.70 -28.64
C THR A 180 3.58 48.98 -28.81
N SER A 181 2.50 48.91 -29.59
CA SER A 181 1.53 50.01 -29.79
C SER A 181 0.80 50.45 -28.53
N TRP A 182 0.52 49.49 -27.60
CA TRP A 182 -0.19 49.72 -26.35
C TRP A 182 0.73 50.00 -25.16
N LEU A 183 2.04 49.88 -25.34
CA LEU A 183 3.02 49.97 -24.26
C LEU A 183 2.92 51.30 -23.48
N PRO A 184 2.87 52.51 -24.11
CA PRO A 184 2.79 53.76 -23.36
C PRO A 184 1.53 53.83 -22.51
N THR A 185 0.39 53.39 -23.04
CA THR A 185 -0.90 53.39 -22.33
C THR A 185 -0.86 52.48 -21.14
N LEU A 186 -0.29 51.25 -21.30
CA LEU A 186 -0.15 50.28 -20.23
C LEU A 186 0.76 50.80 -19.10
N LEU A 187 1.92 51.37 -19.44
CA LEU A 187 2.87 51.87 -18.44
C LEU A 187 2.28 53.05 -17.67
N ASN A 188 1.57 53.96 -18.33
CA ASN A 188 0.86 55.05 -17.66
C ASN A 188 -0.23 54.56 -16.71
N ALA A 189 -0.97 53.51 -17.08
CA ALA A 189 -1.98 52.89 -16.21
C ALA A 189 -1.38 52.17 -14.99
N CYS A 190 -0.12 51.77 -15.07
CA CYS A 190 0.60 51.10 -13.98
C CYS A 190 1.41 52.07 -13.10
N ALA A 191 1.37 53.39 -13.38
CA ALA A 191 2.13 54.39 -12.60
C ALA A 191 1.67 54.45 -11.12
N PRO A 192 2.58 54.65 -10.13
CA PRO A 192 4.04 54.78 -10.28
C PRO A 192 4.74 53.46 -10.58
N LEU A 193 5.65 53.47 -11.56
CA LEU A 193 6.38 52.31 -11.98
C LEU A 193 7.58 52.04 -11.06
N PRO A 194 7.84 50.77 -10.67
CA PRO A 194 9.09 50.43 -10.04
C PRO A 194 10.24 50.43 -11.04
N PRO A 195 11.51 50.32 -10.61
CA PRO A 195 12.64 50.17 -11.53
C PRO A 195 12.42 49.00 -12.50
N ILE A 196 12.71 49.19 -13.79
CA ILE A 196 12.53 48.17 -14.83
C ILE A 196 13.90 47.76 -15.38
N CYS A 197 14.23 46.46 -15.24
CA CYS A 197 15.41 45.86 -15.86
C CYS A 197 15.04 45.34 -17.25
N CYS A 198 15.57 45.95 -18.31
CA CYS A 198 15.25 45.65 -19.71
C CYS A 198 16.31 44.77 -20.35
N TYR A 199 15.92 43.63 -20.89
CA TYR A 199 16.76 42.65 -21.58
C TYR A 199 16.71 42.79 -23.12
N SER A 200 16.15 43.85 -23.60
CA SER A 200 16.13 44.27 -25.00
C SER A 200 16.42 45.76 -25.09
N ASP A 201 16.45 46.33 -26.29
CA ASP A 201 16.58 47.76 -26.45
C ASP A 201 15.36 48.46 -25.78
N PRO A 202 15.58 49.38 -24.83
CA PRO A 202 14.50 50.06 -24.14
C PRO A 202 13.70 50.93 -25.12
N PRO A 203 12.38 51.05 -24.88
CA PRO A 203 11.55 51.90 -25.72
C PRO A 203 11.84 53.39 -25.47
N ASP A 204 11.67 54.23 -26.50
CA ASP A 204 11.80 55.69 -26.40
C ASP A 204 10.64 56.33 -25.62
N CYS A 205 10.34 55.89 -24.42
CA CYS A 205 9.25 56.38 -23.62
C CYS A 205 9.68 57.27 -22.43
N GLY A 206 10.92 57.74 -22.41
CA GLY A 206 11.44 58.71 -21.43
C GLY A 206 11.56 58.23 -20.00
N MET A 207 11.41 56.91 -19.75
CA MET A 207 11.50 56.30 -18.41
C MET A 207 12.91 55.74 -18.18
N GLY A 208 13.43 55.86 -16.96
CA GLY A 208 14.74 55.39 -16.57
C GLY A 208 14.80 53.84 -16.43
N TRP A 209 14.84 53.14 -17.56
CA TRP A 209 15.00 51.69 -17.59
C TRP A 209 16.46 51.33 -17.38
N ARG A 210 16.68 50.25 -16.63
CA ARG A 210 18.03 49.69 -16.43
C ARG A 210 18.32 48.67 -17.51
N HIS A 211 19.21 49.00 -18.42
CA HIS A 211 19.62 48.12 -19.52
C HIS A 211 20.37 46.92 -18.97
N GLN A 212 20.03 45.73 -19.46
CA GLN A 212 20.68 44.45 -19.19
C GLN A 212 21.23 43.88 -20.50
N PRO A 213 22.15 42.91 -20.45
CA PRO A 213 22.59 42.21 -21.66
C PRO A 213 21.39 41.66 -22.45
N VAL A 214 21.36 41.97 -23.74
CA VAL A 214 20.26 41.54 -24.63
C VAL A 214 20.21 40.01 -24.72
N ALA A 215 19.08 39.43 -24.48
CA ALA A 215 18.84 37.99 -24.54
C ALA A 215 17.41 37.73 -24.98
N ASP A 216 17.19 36.58 -25.60
CA ASP A 216 15.82 36.09 -25.90
C ASP A 216 15.20 35.35 -24.71
N VAL A 217 13.88 35.16 -24.73
CA VAL A 217 13.13 34.56 -23.63
C VAL A 217 13.56 33.12 -23.34
N LEU A 218 13.95 32.34 -24.36
CA LEU A 218 14.42 30.95 -24.20
C LEU A 218 15.78 30.89 -23.48
N THR A 219 16.69 31.80 -23.84
CA THR A 219 17.99 31.92 -23.18
C THR A 219 17.83 32.39 -21.75
N LEU A 220 16.96 33.35 -21.47
CA LEU A 220 16.65 33.78 -20.11
C LEU A 220 16.04 32.63 -19.29
N ALA A 221 15.13 31.86 -19.86
CA ALA A 221 14.56 30.68 -19.20
C ALA A 221 15.62 29.61 -18.87
N ALA A 222 16.65 29.48 -19.72
CA ALA A 222 17.74 28.53 -19.52
C ALA A 222 18.70 28.98 -18.41
N THR A 223 19.02 30.29 -18.37
CA THR A 223 20.09 30.84 -17.55
C THR A 223 19.66 31.36 -16.20
N SER A 224 18.45 31.94 -16.09
CA SER A 224 18.01 32.63 -14.87
C SER A 224 17.78 31.71 -13.67
N GLY A 225 17.49 30.46 -13.88
CA GLY A 225 17.12 29.53 -12.79
C GLY A 225 15.84 29.88 -12.02
N ASP A 226 15.25 31.02 -12.31
CA ASP A 226 14.14 31.62 -11.57
C ASP A 226 12.74 31.23 -12.08
N VAL A 227 12.65 30.33 -13.05
CA VAL A 227 11.36 29.89 -13.59
C VAL A 227 10.57 29.20 -12.47
N PRO A 228 9.39 29.72 -12.11
CA PRO A 228 8.64 29.18 -10.99
C PRO A 228 8.21 27.73 -11.23
N ALA A 229 7.99 27.01 -10.14
CA ALA A 229 7.46 25.65 -10.21
C ALA A 229 5.97 25.58 -10.63
N ALA A 230 5.45 26.67 -11.18
CA ALA A 230 4.10 26.82 -11.69
C ALA A 230 3.86 25.93 -12.91
N ASP A 231 2.67 25.40 -13.06
CA ASP A 231 2.24 24.66 -14.25
C ASP A 231 0.78 25.05 -14.56
N LEU A 232 0.53 25.48 -15.78
CA LEU A 232 -0.82 25.78 -16.25
C LEU A 232 -1.67 24.51 -16.41
N ARG A 233 -1.03 23.35 -16.57
CA ARG A 233 -1.72 22.08 -16.75
C ARG A 233 -2.28 21.58 -15.42
N GLN A 234 -3.44 22.08 -15.05
CA GLN A 234 -4.20 21.69 -13.86
C GLN A 234 -5.61 21.27 -14.23
N GLY A 235 -6.34 20.63 -13.31
CA GLY A 235 -7.72 20.20 -13.55
C GLY A 235 -7.86 19.29 -14.77
N GLU A 236 -8.69 19.67 -15.71
CA GLU A 236 -8.94 18.93 -16.95
C GLU A 236 -7.70 18.82 -17.88
N PHE A 237 -6.77 19.78 -17.78
CA PHE A 237 -5.52 19.77 -18.54
C PHE A 237 -4.33 19.17 -17.78
N ALA A 238 -4.57 18.60 -16.61
CA ALA A 238 -3.51 17.97 -15.83
C ALA A 238 -2.85 16.87 -16.69
N ALA A 239 -1.51 16.90 -16.71
CA ALA A 239 -0.77 15.84 -17.39
C ALA A 239 -1.21 14.51 -16.83
N SER A 240 -1.71 13.63 -17.68
CA SER A 240 -1.85 12.22 -17.33
C SER A 240 -0.45 11.71 -17.02
N THR A 241 -0.11 11.64 -15.75
CA THR A 241 1.19 11.14 -15.30
C THR A 241 1.27 9.69 -15.75
N PRO A 242 2.11 9.35 -16.73
CA PRO A 242 2.34 7.95 -16.98
C PRO A 242 2.94 7.39 -15.69
N TRP A 243 2.42 6.26 -15.23
CA TRP A 243 2.79 5.48 -14.04
C TRP A 243 4.31 5.42 -13.73
N ARG A 244 5.16 5.93 -14.60
CA ARG A 244 6.62 5.97 -14.47
C ARG A 244 7.16 6.85 -13.35
N GLN A 245 6.47 7.92 -12.94
CA GLN A 245 6.94 8.78 -11.83
C GLN A 245 6.69 8.17 -10.44
N GLY A 246 5.81 7.17 -10.34
CA GLY A 246 5.57 6.42 -9.11
C GLY A 246 6.64 5.38 -8.75
N ARG A 247 7.59 5.08 -9.64
CA ARG A 247 8.60 4.03 -9.41
C ARG A 247 9.42 4.23 -8.13
N GLY A 248 9.71 5.48 -7.76
CA GLY A 248 10.41 5.78 -6.51
C GLY A 248 9.57 5.49 -5.27
N ALA A 249 8.29 5.83 -5.29
CA ALA A 249 7.35 5.54 -4.20
C ALA A 249 7.07 4.03 -4.10
N TRP A 250 6.83 3.37 -5.23
CA TRP A 250 6.63 1.91 -5.29
C TRP A 250 7.86 1.12 -4.82
N ARG A 251 9.08 1.59 -5.12
CA ARG A 251 10.31 0.97 -4.59
C ARG A 251 10.41 1.08 -3.08
N ARG A 252 10.01 2.21 -2.48
CA ARG A 252 9.97 2.38 -1.01
C ARG A 252 8.91 1.48 -0.37
N ILE A 253 7.72 1.38 -0.97
CA ILE A 253 6.64 0.48 -0.52
C ILE A 253 7.09 -0.98 -0.65
N ALA A 254 7.70 -1.37 -1.78
CA ALA A 254 8.22 -2.71 -1.99
C ALA A 254 9.34 -3.06 -0.99
N LEU A 255 10.23 -2.11 -0.68
CA LEU A 255 11.26 -2.30 0.34
C LEU A 255 10.66 -2.48 1.74
N ALA A 256 9.69 -1.65 2.11
CA ALA A 256 8.98 -1.78 3.39
C ALA A 256 8.25 -3.12 3.50
N LEU A 257 7.59 -3.56 2.43
CA LEU A 257 6.93 -4.87 2.36
C LEU A 257 7.95 -6.03 2.47
N ALA A 258 9.09 -5.92 1.78
CA ALA A 258 10.15 -6.92 1.88
C ALA A 258 10.74 -7.01 3.30
N CYS A 259 10.97 -5.87 3.96
CA CYS A 259 11.39 -5.83 5.36
C CYS A 259 10.32 -6.46 6.29
N TYR A 260 9.06 -6.16 6.07
CA TYR A 260 7.96 -6.75 6.86
C TYR A 260 7.87 -8.26 6.68
N LEU A 261 7.94 -8.75 5.43
CA LEU A 261 7.96 -10.19 5.15
C LEU A 261 9.21 -10.87 5.73
N GLY A 262 10.36 -10.19 5.72
CA GLY A 262 11.59 -10.65 6.37
C GLY A 262 11.41 -10.81 7.88
N LEU A 263 10.78 -9.86 8.56
CA LEU A 263 10.47 -9.95 9.98
C LEU A 263 9.52 -11.11 10.29
N LEU A 264 8.47 -11.31 9.49
CA LEU A 264 7.56 -12.44 9.65
C LEU A 264 8.28 -13.79 9.44
N ALA A 265 9.18 -13.87 8.45
CA ALA A 265 9.96 -15.06 8.20
C ALA A 265 10.93 -15.39 9.36
N THR A 266 11.58 -14.36 9.93
CA THR A 266 12.47 -14.54 11.11
C THR A 266 11.68 -14.97 12.34
N ASP A 267 10.50 -14.39 12.59
CA ASP A 267 9.63 -14.81 13.69
C ASP A 267 9.15 -16.26 13.51
N ALA A 268 8.70 -16.61 12.31
CA ALA A 268 8.31 -17.97 11.98
C ALA A 268 9.48 -18.97 12.13
N ALA A 269 10.68 -18.63 11.69
CA ALA A 269 11.87 -19.44 11.83
C ALA A 269 12.25 -19.60 13.31
N TRP A 270 12.17 -18.53 14.09
CA TRP A 270 12.45 -18.55 15.53
C TRP A 270 11.46 -19.43 16.30
N THR A 271 10.17 -19.29 16.03
CA THR A 271 9.13 -20.12 16.65
C THR A 271 9.27 -21.59 16.25
N HIS A 272 9.63 -21.88 14.99
CA HIS A 272 9.92 -23.24 14.53
C HIS A 272 11.15 -23.82 15.21
N TYR A 273 12.22 -23.03 15.37
CA TYR A 273 13.44 -23.44 16.08
C TYR A 273 13.16 -23.76 17.55
N GLN A 274 12.41 -22.90 18.24
CA GLN A 274 12.01 -23.16 19.64
C GLN A 274 11.19 -24.46 19.78
N ARG A 275 10.20 -24.66 18.89
CA ARG A 275 9.40 -25.89 18.88
C ARG A 275 10.27 -27.13 18.61
N TYR A 276 11.23 -27.01 17.72
CA TYR A 276 12.17 -28.09 17.43
C TYR A 276 13.07 -28.46 18.64
N GLN A 277 13.57 -27.44 19.33
CA GLN A 277 14.34 -27.63 20.57
C GLN A 277 13.50 -28.27 21.66
N GLN A 278 12.28 -27.82 21.88
CA GLN A 278 11.35 -28.43 22.83
C GLN A 278 11.04 -29.88 22.47
N ALA A 279 10.76 -30.14 21.19
CA ALA A 279 10.47 -31.51 20.73
C ALA A 279 11.67 -32.44 20.97
N ASN A 280 12.89 -31.99 20.75
CA ASN A 280 14.11 -32.78 21.02
C ASN A 280 14.31 -32.99 22.52
N TYR A 281 14.07 -31.97 23.34
CA TYR A 281 14.13 -32.10 24.80
C TYR A 281 13.15 -33.19 25.30
N TRP A 282 11.88 -33.11 24.89
CA TRP A 282 10.86 -34.08 25.29
C TRP A 282 11.14 -35.50 24.75
N ARG A 283 11.73 -35.60 23.55
CA ARG A 283 12.20 -36.92 23.03
C ARG A 283 13.30 -37.52 23.91
N GLN A 284 14.30 -36.72 24.26
CA GLN A 284 15.39 -37.20 25.11
C GLN A 284 14.89 -37.61 26.50
N GLU A 285 14.00 -36.78 27.10
CA GLU A 285 13.41 -37.07 28.39
C GLU A 285 12.52 -38.32 28.36
N SER A 286 11.72 -38.51 27.30
CA SER A 286 10.93 -39.75 27.16
C SER A 286 11.79 -40.99 27.01
N VAL A 287 12.92 -40.90 26.30
CA VAL A 287 13.90 -42.02 26.22
C VAL A 287 14.53 -42.27 27.57
N ARG A 288 14.87 -41.23 28.32
CA ARG A 288 15.45 -41.33 29.65
C ARG A 288 14.50 -42.01 30.62
N VAL A 289 13.25 -41.56 30.70
CA VAL A 289 12.22 -42.19 31.57
C VAL A 289 11.97 -43.63 31.15
N TYR A 290 11.90 -43.91 29.85
CA TYR A 290 11.72 -45.29 29.36
C TYR A 290 12.88 -46.22 29.80
N ARG A 291 14.14 -45.77 29.70
CA ARG A 291 15.30 -46.54 30.15
C ARG A 291 15.34 -46.79 31.67
N GLN A 292 14.82 -45.86 32.45
CA GLN A 292 14.69 -46.04 33.90
C GLN A 292 13.68 -47.13 34.25
N LEU A 293 12.58 -47.23 33.51
CA LEU A 293 11.53 -48.22 33.73
C LEU A 293 11.90 -49.62 33.16
N PHE A 294 12.65 -49.62 32.04
CA PHE A 294 13.01 -50.88 31.35
C PHE A 294 14.53 -50.98 31.08
N PRO A 295 15.35 -51.17 32.13
CA PRO A 295 16.81 -51.16 32.00
C PRO A 295 17.36 -52.33 31.18
N ALA A 296 16.59 -53.39 30.98
CA ALA A 296 16.98 -54.55 30.19
C ALA A 296 16.94 -54.33 28.67
N GLU A 297 16.22 -53.31 28.20
CA GLU A 297 16.08 -53.00 26.79
C GLU A 297 17.19 -52.08 26.29
N LYS A 298 18.14 -52.61 25.52
CA LYS A 298 19.28 -51.86 24.98
C LYS A 298 18.94 -50.93 23.84
N ARG A 299 17.86 -51.16 23.10
CA ARG A 299 17.51 -50.37 21.91
C ARG A 299 16.14 -49.72 22.02
N VAL A 300 16.12 -48.39 22.23
CA VAL A 300 14.89 -47.58 22.27
C VAL A 300 14.75 -46.86 20.93
N VAL A 301 13.78 -47.27 20.10
CA VAL A 301 13.50 -46.61 18.79
C VAL A 301 12.36 -45.62 18.93
N ASN A 302 11.27 -46.02 19.56
CA ASN A 302 10.12 -45.17 19.82
C ASN A 302 9.53 -45.53 21.21
N PRO A 303 9.87 -44.73 22.26
CA PRO A 303 9.44 -45.02 23.64
C PRO A 303 7.93 -45.16 23.79
N ARG A 304 7.16 -44.38 23.05
CA ARG A 304 5.69 -44.35 23.12
C ARG A 304 5.08 -45.66 22.60
N VAL A 305 5.56 -46.11 21.45
CA VAL A 305 5.06 -47.37 20.84
C VAL A 305 5.47 -48.57 21.67
N GLN A 306 6.71 -48.58 22.15
CA GLN A 306 7.21 -49.67 23.00
C GLN A 306 6.46 -49.75 24.33
N MET A 307 6.20 -48.61 24.97
CA MET A 307 5.37 -48.55 26.18
C MET A 307 3.95 -49.08 25.93
N GLN A 308 3.35 -48.71 24.81
CA GLN A 308 2.02 -49.17 24.44
C GLN A 308 1.98 -50.68 24.20
N GLN A 309 3.03 -51.25 23.62
CA GLN A 309 3.17 -52.73 23.48
C GLN A 309 3.29 -53.43 24.84
N HIS A 310 4.07 -52.85 25.76
CA HIS A 310 4.16 -53.41 27.13
C HIS A 310 2.81 -53.36 27.85
N LEU A 311 2.10 -52.24 27.76
CA LEU A 311 0.76 -52.15 28.33
C LEU A 311 -0.23 -53.15 27.73
N GLN A 312 -0.15 -53.39 26.41
CA GLN A 312 -0.99 -54.39 25.74
C GLN A 312 -0.66 -55.79 26.20
N ARG A 313 0.63 -56.14 26.40
CA ARG A 313 1.03 -57.44 26.94
C ARG A 313 0.52 -57.64 28.35
N LEU A 314 0.71 -56.69 29.25
CA LEU A 314 0.19 -56.73 30.61
C LEU A 314 -1.34 -56.84 30.65
N ALA A 315 -2.05 -56.16 29.78
CA ALA A 315 -3.50 -56.25 29.65
C ALA A 315 -3.94 -57.63 29.14
N ALA A 316 -3.17 -58.27 28.25
CA ALA A 316 -3.45 -59.61 27.77
C ALA A 316 -3.19 -60.64 28.87
N GLU A 317 -2.11 -60.54 29.63
CA GLU A 317 -1.80 -61.39 30.76
C GLU A 317 -2.83 -61.24 31.88
N SER A 318 -3.31 -60.03 32.15
CA SER A 318 -4.39 -59.75 33.11
C SER A 318 -5.73 -60.39 32.71
N ARG A 319 -6.06 -60.41 31.42
CA ARG A 319 -7.25 -61.10 30.88
C ARG A 319 -7.13 -62.64 30.93
N ALA A 320 -5.95 -63.16 30.94
CA ALA A 320 -5.69 -64.62 31.07
C ALA A 320 -5.74 -65.06 32.52
N SER A 321 -5.87 -64.19 33.51
CA SER A 321 -5.96 -64.60 34.91
C SER A 321 -7.28 -65.39 35.17
N PRO A 322 -7.24 -66.50 35.92
CA PRO A 322 -8.44 -67.24 36.23
C PRO A 322 -9.56 -66.45 36.88
N LEU A 323 -9.20 -65.46 37.68
CA LEU A 323 -10.12 -64.54 38.32
C LEU A 323 -10.88 -63.63 37.32
N ALA A 324 -10.19 -63.07 36.30
CA ALA A 324 -10.78 -62.25 35.25
C ALA A 324 -11.80 -63.03 34.39
N GLN A 325 -11.51 -64.28 34.09
CA GLN A 325 -12.42 -65.19 33.36
C GLN A 325 -13.66 -65.49 34.17
N GLN A 326 -13.54 -65.76 35.48
CA GLN A 326 -14.70 -65.93 36.38
C GLN A 326 -15.56 -64.69 36.51
N LEU A 327 -14.93 -63.51 36.57
CA LEU A 327 -15.64 -62.23 36.66
C LEU A 327 -16.43 -61.95 35.37
N ALA A 328 -15.89 -62.29 34.20
CA ALA A 328 -16.58 -62.18 32.91
C ALA A 328 -17.78 -63.14 32.81
N GLN A 329 -17.65 -64.36 33.34
CA GLN A 329 -18.75 -65.33 33.41
C GLN A 329 -19.86 -64.85 34.34
N LEU A 330 -19.52 -64.32 35.51
CA LEU A 330 -20.47 -63.68 36.42
C LEU A 330 -21.19 -62.52 35.81
N GLN A 331 -20.48 -61.66 35.10
CA GLN A 331 -21.04 -60.51 34.37
C GLN A 331 -22.06 -60.98 33.31
N GLN A 332 -21.77 -62.04 32.57
CA GLN A 332 -22.71 -62.63 31.59
C GLN A 332 -23.97 -63.16 32.26
N LEU A 333 -23.83 -63.83 33.41
CA LEU A 333 -24.97 -64.34 34.19
C LEU A 333 -25.86 -63.18 34.67
N MET A 334 -25.26 -62.08 35.14
CA MET A 334 -26.01 -60.92 35.59
C MET A 334 -26.71 -60.19 34.43
N THR A 335 -26.07 -60.04 33.29
CA THR A 335 -26.63 -59.40 32.09
C THR A 335 -27.85 -60.20 31.55
N ARG A 336 -27.87 -61.53 31.67
CA ARG A 336 -28.99 -62.37 31.25
C ARG A 336 -30.19 -62.30 32.20
N ASN A 337 -30.01 -61.81 33.44
CA ASN A 337 -31.03 -61.71 34.46
C ASN A 337 -31.21 -60.22 34.86
N ALA A 338 -31.65 -59.41 33.92
CA ALA A 338 -31.79 -57.96 34.09
C ALA A 338 -32.76 -57.52 35.22
N GLY A 339 -33.59 -58.43 35.71
CA GLY A 339 -34.49 -58.17 36.83
C GLY A 339 -33.86 -58.34 38.23
N VAL A 340 -32.59 -58.69 38.29
CA VAL A 340 -31.85 -58.89 39.56
C VAL A 340 -30.68 -57.88 39.58
N ALA A 341 -30.67 -57.00 40.56
CA ALA A 341 -29.59 -56.04 40.76
C ALA A 341 -28.57 -56.60 41.76
N LEU A 342 -27.32 -56.52 41.38
CA LEU A 342 -26.19 -56.85 42.25
C LEU A 342 -25.92 -55.66 43.18
N GLN A 343 -25.98 -55.85 44.47
CA GLN A 343 -25.67 -54.84 45.48
C GLN A 343 -24.19 -54.92 45.91
N THR A 344 -23.73 -56.12 46.21
CA THR A 344 -22.35 -56.35 46.68
C THR A 344 -21.77 -57.61 46.03
N LEU A 345 -20.53 -57.53 45.63
CA LEU A 345 -19.74 -58.65 45.12
C LEU A 345 -18.46 -58.75 45.95
N ALA A 346 -18.26 -59.85 46.61
CA ALA A 346 -17.04 -60.13 47.35
C ALA A 346 -16.47 -61.49 46.92
N TYR A 347 -15.15 -61.56 46.77
CA TYR A 347 -14.43 -62.80 46.47
C TYR A 347 -13.53 -63.17 47.62
N ASP A 348 -13.72 -64.39 48.14
CA ASP A 348 -12.83 -64.99 49.15
C ASP A 348 -11.84 -65.90 48.46
N GLY A 349 -10.62 -65.39 48.22
CA GLY A 349 -9.52 -66.14 47.53
C GLY A 349 -9.06 -67.37 48.31
N SER A 350 -9.24 -67.43 49.63
CA SER A 350 -8.81 -68.54 50.44
C SER A 350 -9.73 -69.76 50.29
N ARG A 351 -10.97 -69.51 50.00
CA ARG A 351 -12.03 -70.58 49.85
C ARG A 351 -12.48 -70.73 48.40
N GLY A 352 -12.08 -69.80 47.48
CA GLY A 352 -12.49 -69.80 46.09
C GLY A 352 -13.97 -69.54 45.89
N GLU A 353 -14.55 -68.74 46.76
CA GLU A 353 -15.98 -68.48 46.82
C GLU A 353 -16.34 -67.00 46.47
N TRP A 354 -17.38 -66.81 45.62
CA TRP A 354 -18.00 -65.51 45.35
C TRP A 354 -19.22 -65.36 46.24
N ARG A 355 -19.30 -64.25 46.95
CA ARG A 355 -20.48 -63.85 47.71
C ARG A 355 -21.19 -62.70 47.01
N LEU A 356 -22.43 -62.94 46.68
CA LEU A 356 -23.29 -61.96 46.00
C LEU A 356 -24.44 -61.59 46.89
N ASP A 357 -24.59 -60.29 47.19
CA ASP A 357 -25.79 -59.76 47.74
C ASP A 357 -26.63 -59.17 46.60
N LEU A 358 -27.81 -59.71 46.40
CA LEU A 358 -28.69 -59.47 45.25
C LEU A 358 -30.01 -58.87 45.69
N ARG A 359 -30.58 -58.04 44.85
CA ARG A 359 -31.91 -57.50 45.03
C ARG A 359 -32.72 -57.79 43.77
N ALA A 360 -33.92 -58.37 43.96
CA ALA A 360 -34.86 -58.65 42.88
C ALA A 360 -36.22 -58.09 43.20
N ALA A 361 -37.05 -57.86 42.19
CA ALA A 361 -38.42 -57.40 42.37
C ALA A 361 -39.31 -58.50 42.99
N ASP A 362 -39.03 -59.77 42.68
CA ASP A 362 -39.80 -60.92 43.13
C ASP A 362 -38.86 -62.15 43.43
N TYR A 363 -39.40 -63.17 44.09
CA TYR A 363 -38.77 -64.42 44.41
C TYR A 363 -38.36 -65.21 43.11
N GLN A 364 -39.17 -65.10 42.04
CA GLN A 364 -38.99 -65.85 40.82
C GLN A 364 -37.68 -65.48 40.13
N GLY A 365 -37.34 -64.15 40.14
CA GLY A 365 -36.07 -63.66 39.57
C GLY A 365 -34.84 -64.22 40.27
N LEU A 366 -34.83 -64.29 41.59
CA LEU A 366 -33.75 -64.88 42.36
C LEU A 366 -33.62 -66.41 42.15
N GLU A 367 -34.73 -67.15 42.10
CA GLU A 367 -34.71 -68.59 41.80
C GLU A 367 -34.23 -68.86 40.37
N GLN A 368 -34.60 -68.06 39.39
CA GLN A 368 -34.16 -68.21 38.03
C GLN A 368 -32.65 -67.99 37.92
N LEU A 369 -32.11 -66.92 38.54
CA LEU A 369 -30.69 -66.68 38.63
C LEU A 369 -29.95 -67.86 39.33
N GLN A 370 -30.51 -68.40 40.45
CA GLN A 370 -29.95 -69.48 41.17
C GLN A 370 -29.86 -70.75 40.30
N ARG A 371 -30.92 -71.08 39.54
CA ARG A 371 -30.91 -72.25 38.60
C ARG A 371 -29.92 -72.05 37.48
N GLN A 372 -29.78 -70.86 36.93
CA GLN A 372 -28.80 -70.58 35.89
C GLN A 372 -27.37 -70.59 36.42
N ALA A 373 -27.13 -70.03 37.60
CA ALA A 373 -25.84 -70.12 38.27
C ALA A 373 -25.46 -71.52 38.63
N ALA A 374 -26.41 -72.39 38.99
CA ALA A 374 -26.17 -73.84 39.36
C ALA A 374 -25.62 -74.64 38.16
N ALA A 375 -25.78 -74.20 36.93
CA ALA A 375 -25.18 -74.85 35.77
C ALA A 375 -23.62 -74.79 35.77
N ALA A 376 -23.06 -73.68 36.25
CA ALA A 376 -21.61 -73.46 36.24
C ALA A 376 -20.96 -73.39 37.62
N TYR A 377 -21.76 -73.15 38.67
CA TYR A 377 -21.28 -73.01 40.04
C TYR A 377 -22.05 -73.91 40.98
N GLN A 378 -21.42 -74.30 42.09
CA GLN A 378 -22.09 -74.87 43.25
C GLN A 378 -22.69 -73.70 44.02
N VAL A 379 -24.00 -73.61 44.02
CA VAL A 379 -24.76 -72.45 44.62
C VAL A 379 -25.23 -72.85 46.00
N THR A 380 -24.84 -72.08 47.01
CA THR A 380 -25.36 -72.23 48.37
C THR A 380 -26.27 -71.04 48.65
N PRO A 381 -27.58 -71.21 48.76
CA PRO A 381 -28.48 -70.14 49.10
C PRO A 381 -28.27 -69.66 50.55
N GLY A 382 -28.12 -68.39 50.74
CA GLY A 382 -28.12 -67.73 52.05
C GLY A 382 -29.50 -67.20 52.44
N ASP A 383 -29.55 -66.38 53.48
CA ASP A 383 -30.77 -65.78 53.97
C ASP A 383 -31.46 -64.90 52.90
N MET A 384 -32.76 -65.12 52.69
CA MET A 384 -33.59 -64.30 51.81
C MET A 384 -34.60 -63.53 52.71
N ARG A 385 -34.71 -62.24 52.52
CA ARG A 385 -35.61 -61.36 53.29
C ARG A 385 -36.47 -60.53 52.36
N GLN A 386 -37.70 -60.41 52.61
CA GLN A 386 -38.58 -59.52 51.89
C GLN A 386 -38.65 -58.16 52.63
N ASN A 387 -38.36 -57.11 51.84
CA ASN A 387 -38.38 -55.72 52.33
C ASN A 387 -39.33 -54.87 51.49
N ASN A 388 -39.76 -53.74 52.01
CA ASN A 388 -40.73 -52.86 51.35
C ASN A 388 -40.44 -52.33 49.92
N GLY A 389 -39.54 -52.97 49.18
CA GLY A 389 -39.18 -52.61 47.81
C GLY A 389 -38.57 -53.74 47.01
N GLY A 390 -38.78 -55.02 47.42
CA GLY A 390 -38.25 -56.17 46.71
C GLY A 390 -37.72 -57.28 47.67
N VAL A 391 -37.19 -58.33 47.10
CA VAL A 391 -36.58 -59.44 47.83
C VAL A 391 -35.03 -59.30 47.75
N GLU A 392 -34.39 -59.28 48.90
CA GLU A 392 -32.97 -59.30 49.07
C GLU A 392 -32.50 -60.72 49.42
N GLY A 393 -31.51 -61.24 48.68
CA GLY A 393 -31.01 -62.53 48.90
C GLY A 393 -29.49 -62.62 48.78
N ARG A 394 -28.85 -63.43 49.60
CA ARG A 394 -27.43 -63.69 49.52
C ARG A 394 -27.21 -65.06 48.83
N LEU A 395 -26.34 -65.04 47.82
CA LEU A 395 -25.90 -66.27 47.15
C LEU A 395 -24.37 -66.45 47.30
N VAL A 396 -23.95 -67.66 47.63
CA VAL A 396 -22.57 -68.04 47.67
C VAL A 396 -22.32 -69.00 46.49
N LEU A 397 -21.44 -68.58 45.59
CA LEU A 397 -21.10 -69.32 44.38
C LEU A 397 -19.66 -69.87 44.50
N ARG A 398 -19.52 -71.18 44.36
CA ARG A 398 -18.24 -71.88 44.33
C ARG A 398 -18.07 -72.62 43.00
N ILE A 399 -16.89 -72.59 42.44
CA ILE A 399 -16.63 -73.29 41.17
C ILE A 399 -16.81 -74.77 41.36
N LYS A 400 -17.59 -75.42 40.49
CA LYS A 400 -17.61 -76.90 40.42
C LYS A 400 -16.26 -77.40 39.93
N GLN A 401 -15.51 -78.14 40.77
CA GLN A 401 -14.33 -78.81 40.34
C GLN A 401 -14.64 -79.90 39.33
#